data_c7cd5d8799fd9a6dd6fb4c1cb56cb558
#
_entry.id   c7cd5d8799fd9a6dd6fb4c1cb56cb558
#
_cell.length_a   1.000
_cell.length_b   1.000
_cell.length_c   1.000
_cell.angle_alpha   90.00
_cell.angle_beta   90.00
_cell.angle_gamma   90.00
#
_symmetry.space_group_name_H-M   'P 1'
#
loop_
_entity.id
_entity.type
_entity.pdbx_description
1 polymer ?
#
loop_
_entity_poly.entity_id
_entity_poly.type
_entity_poly.pdbx_seq_one_letter_code
_entity_poly.pdbx_strand_id
1 'polypeptide(L)'
;MGNAPEPAAAASAASPPPPPPPGADGRRRRTVLILGALLVLAIAVSAVAYVLTRPRPVGSAPAGGAVPAATPAAAPSTPPSPAPSPTPTPEPPAVALNILLIGSDSRINERAAAAAGSASDQRGDALVLIHIPADRQSVYGISIMRDLWVDIPGHGTAKVNAGLELGGLPLMTQTVEALLGAHIDHTIMVDFEGFAAMTDALGGVDVDVKQSFTGTVDDRVHFPAGVNHLNGLKALAFVRERHAFADGDYQRVRNQQAFLKAMMAKLAAEGGLAERGTVRKLITTVLPHVTVDASFTLASLEDLAFSLRKTPPGRGVFFTLPTAGTGTSRDGQSIVLQDPAATAALSAALGSGMLARYVAANNLQNGN
;
A
#
# COMPACT_ATOMS: atom_id res chain seq x y z
N MET A 1 -40.85 -72.04 -51.01
CA MET A 1 -39.54 -71.55 -50.66
C MET A 1 -39.56 -70.07 -50.91
N GLY A 2 -39.87 -69.32 -49.94
CA GLY A 2 -40.01 -67.86 -49.99
C GLY A 2 -39.20 -67.26 -48.84
N ASN A 3 -38.18 -66.51 -49.17
CA ASN A 3 -37.39 -65.76 -48.22
C ASN A 3 -38.22 -64.54 -47.75
N ALA A 4 -38.43 -64.44 -46.45
CA ALA A 4 -38.88 -63.21 -45.80
C ALA A 4 -37.77 -62.24 -45.59
N PRO A 5 -38.00 -60.94 -45.80
CA PRO A 5 -36.94 -59.94 -45.47
C PRO A 5 -36.80 -59.63 -43.98
N GLU A 6 -35.63 -59.50 -43.54
CA GLU A 6 -35.19 -59.14 -42.19
C GLU A 6 -35.59 -57.70 -41.84
N PRO A 7 -36.04 -57.37 -40.62
CA PRO A 7 -36.46 -56.04 -40.25
C PRO A 7 -35.21 -55.18 -39.96
N ALA A 8 -35.17 -54.00 -40.54
CA ALA A 8 -34.11 -52.97 -40.37
C ALA A 8 -34.00 -52.55 -38.88
N ALA A 9 -32.77 -52.53 -38.39
CA ALA A 9 -32.43 -52.05 -37.05
C ALA A 9 -32.76 -50.57 -36.91
N ALA A 10 -33.59 -50.22 -35.92
CA ALA A 10 -33.88 -48.87 -35.51
C ALA A 10 -32.65 -48.20 -34.93
N ALA A 11 -32.20 -47.14 -35.57
CA ALA A 11 -31.13 -46.27 -35.02
C ALA A 11 -31.60 -45.61 -33.72
N SER A 12 -30.98 -45.98 -32.61
CA SER A 12 -31.15 -45.33 -31.31
C SER A 12 -30.66 -43.88 -31.40
N ALA A 13 -31.58 -42.92 -31.37
CA ALA A 13 -31.26 -41.49 -31.25
C ALA A 13 -30.63 -41.24 -29.87
N ALA A 14 -29.33 -40.90 -29.85
CA ALA A 14 -28.65 -40.48 -28.65
C ALA A 14 -29.30 -39.20 -28.09
N SER A 15 -29.71 -39.24 -26.83
CA SER A 15 -30.25 -38.08 -26.12
C SER A 15 -29.20 -36.96 -26.07
N PRO A 16 -29.59 -35.68 -26.25
CA PRO A 16 -28.65 -34.57 -26.14
C PRO A 16 -28.06 -34.50 -24.73
N PRO A 17 -26.77 -34.05 -24.59
CA PRO A 17 -26.16 -33.94 -23.29
C PRO A 17 -26.89 -32.92 -22.43
N PRO A 18 -26.93 -33.11 -21.10
CA PRO A 18 -27.60 -32.20 -20.18
C PRO A 18 -26.93 -30.82 -20.25
N PRO A 19 -27.68 -29.70 -20.09
CA PRO A 19 -27.10 -28.36 -20.05
C PRO A 19 -26.13 -28.24 -18.88
N PRO A 20 -25.04 -27.45 -19.02
CA PRO A 20 -24.10 -27.23 -17.95
C PRO A 20 -24.79 -26.56 -16.76
N PRO A 21 -24.38 -26.87 -15.52
CA PRO A 21 -25.02 -26.31 -14.33
C PRO A 21 -24.84 -24.78 -14.31
N PRO A 22 -25.91 -24.02 -13.98
CA PRO A 22 -25.81 -22.57 -13.85
C PRO A 22 -24.96 -22.24 -12.63
N GLY A 23 -23.89 -21.48 -12.80
CA GLY A 23 -23.19 -20.86 -11.67
C GLY A 23 -21.67 -20.97 -11.59
N ALA A 24 -20.97 -21.47 -12.61
CA ALA A 24 -19.50 -21.55 -12.56
C ALA A 24 -18.79 -20.21 -12.86
N ASP A 25 -19.43 -19.27 -13.52
CA ASP A 25 -18.78 -18.00 -13.92
C ASP A 25 -18.76 -16.92 -12.84
N GLY A 26 -19.60 -17.04 -11.81
CA GLY A 26 -19.66 -16.03 -10.74
C GLY A 26 -18.55 -16.16 -9.69
N ARG A 27 -17.91 -17.32 -9.55
CA ARG A 27 -16.87 -17.56 -8.52
C ARG A 27 -15.45 -17.24 -8.96
N ARG A 28 -15.20 -17.12 -10.25
CA ARG A 28 -13.82 -16.85 -10.78
C ARG A 28 -13.41 -15.38 -10.76
N ARG A 29 -14.30 -14.44 -10.44
CA ARG A 29 -14.04 -13.00 -10.45
C ARG A 29 -13.58 -12.41 -9.11
N ARG A 30 -13.40 -13.22 -8.07
CA ARG A 30 -13.27 -12.76 -6.68
C ARG A 30 -11.87 -12.88 -6.09
N THR A 31 -10.83 -12.66 -6.82
CA THR A 31 -9.54 -12.66 -6.12
C THR A 31 -8.72 -11.46 -6.52
N VAL A 32 -8.34 -10.69 -5.53
CA VAL A 32 -7.16 -9.84 -5.42
C VAL A 32 -7.30 -8.34 -5.44
N LEU A 33 -6.67 -7.71 -4.49
CA LEU A 33 -6.42 -6.27 -4.44
C LEU A 33 -5.28 -5.83 -3.61
N ILE A 34 -4.71 -4.69 -3.97
CA ILE A 34 -3.93 -3.97 -2.96
C ILE A 34 -3.22 -2.74 -3.46
N LEU A 35 -3.06 -1.72 -2.60
CA LEU A 35 -1.98 -0.76 -2.53
C LEU A 35 -2.25 0.71 -2.89
N GLY A 36 -3.36 1.24 -2.43
CA GLY A 36 -3.62 2.68 -2.56
C GLY A 36 -3.15 3.55 -1.41
N ALA A 37 -3.11 2.97 -0.25
CA ALA A 37 -2.92 3.74 0.97
C ALA A 37 -1.45 4.10 1.28
N LEU A 38 -0.49 3.34 0.76
CA LEU A 38 0.92 3.75 0.79
C LEU A 38 1.20 4.98 -0.07
N LEU A 39 0.27 5.33 -0.95
CA LEU A 39 0.41 6.54 -1.73
C LEU A 39 0.38 7.79 -0.84
N VAL A 40 -0.54 7.85 0.10
CA VAL A 40 -0.59 8.95 1.08
C VAL A 40 0.69 8.97 1.90
N LEU A 41 1.24 7.82 2.24
CA LEU A 41 2.49 7.67 2.97
C LEU A 41 3.73 7.84 2.08
N ALA A 42 3.73 7.33 0.86
CA ALA A 42 4.83 7.47 -0.10
C ALA A 42 4.93 8.90 -0.66
N ILE A 43 3.81 9.59 -0.81
CA ILE A 43 3.76 11.04 -1.06
C ILE A 43 4.57 11.76 0.01
N ALA A 44 4.49 11.30 1.24
CA ALA A 44 5.20 11.85 2.36
C ALA A 44 6.73 11.66 2.32
N VAL A 45 7.25 10.60 1.74
CA VAL A 45 8.69 10.25 1.82
C VAL A 45 9.54 10.86 0.71
N SER A 46 8.94 11.23 -0.40
CA SER A 46 9.70 11.28 -1.66
C SER A 46 10.03 12.66 -2.22
N ALA A 47 9.39 13.73 -1.78
CA ALA A 47 9.51 15.04 -2.44
C ALA A 47 10.69 15.90 -2.02
N VAL A 48 11.41 15.51 -1.00
CA VAL A 48 12.40 16.37 -0.33
C VAL A 48 13.75 16.43 -1.01
N ALA A 49 14.14 15.35 -1.66
CA ALA A 49 15.49 15.29 -2.24
C ALA A 49 15.70 16.22 -3.44
N TYR A 50 14.62 16.55 -4.15
CA TYR A 50 14.73 17.33 -5.39
C TYR A 50 14.89 18.84 -5.17
N VAL A 51 14.31 19.40 -4.09
CA VAL A 51 14.37 20.86 -3.84
C VAL A 51 15.73 21.29 -3.30
N LEU A 52 16.46 20.42 -2.62
CA LEU A 52 17.78 20.75 -2.08
C LEU A 52 18.90 20.72 -3.13
N THR A 53 18.66 20.18 -4.33
CA THR A 53 19.68 20.07 -5.39
C THR A 53 19.51 21.06 -6.55
N ARG A 54 18.46 21.88 -6.57
CA ARG A 54 18.34 22.92 -7.60
C ARG A 54 19.20 24.14 -7.25
N PRO A 55 20.15 24.54 -8.14
CA PRO A 55 20.83 25.83 -7.98
C PRO A 55 19.79 26.95 -8.08
N ARG A 56 19.75 27.83 -7.09
CA ARG A 56 18.93 29.04 -7.13
C ARG A 56 19.33 29.84 -8.36
N PRO A 57 18.38 30.31 -9.20
CA PRO A 57 18.70 31.29 -10.21
C PRO A 57 19.17 32.57 -9.51
N VAL A 58 20.40 32.95 -9.78
CA VAL A 58 20.94 34.25 -9.35
C VAL A 58 20.15 35.31 -10.12
N GLY A 59 19.28 36.00 -9.42
CA GLY A 59 18.54 37.14 -9.98
C GLY A 59 19.53 38.26 -10.32
N SER A 60 19.62 38.57 -11.59
CA SER A 60 20.34 39.77 -12.11
C SER A 60 19.66 41.01 -11.57
N ALA A 61 20.42 41.82 -10.87
CA ALA A 61 20.03 43.14 -10.46
C ALA A 61 19.93 44.06 -11.69
N PRO A 62 18.90 44.90 -11.86
CA PRO A 62 18.96 45.99 -12.81
C PRO A 62 19.71 47.18 -12.25
N ALA A 63 20.69 47.64 -13.01
CA ALA A 63 21.45 48.85 -12.76
C ALA A 63 20.67 50.11 -13.15
N GLY A 64 20.79 51.13 -12.34
CA GLY A 64 20.93 52.52 -12.77
C GLY A 64 19.64 53.35 -12.88
N GLY A 65 19.66 54.48 -12.17
CA GLY A 65 18.91 55.65 -12.62
C GLY A 65 18.54 56.66 -11.54
N ALA A 66 19.41 57.64 -11.35
CA ALA A 66 19.14 59.07 -11.05
C ALA A 66 18.47 59.48 -9.71
N VAL A 67 19.26 60.22 -8.96
CA VAL A 67 18.89 61.18 -7.91
C VAL A 67 18.30 62.45 -8.56
N PRO A 68 17.30 63.13 -7.96
CA PRO A 68 17.65 64.43 -7.43
C PRO A 68 16.98 64.84 -6.08
N ALA A 69 17.79 65.63 -5.39
CA ALA A 69 17.49 66.82 -4.58
C ALA A 69 16.67 66.74 -3.27
N ALA A 70 17.31 67.28 -2.30
CA ALA A 70 17.04 67.49 -0.89
C ALA A 70 15.85 68.42 -0.54
N THR A 71 15.30 68.24 0.66
CA THR A 71 15.23 69.12 1.85
C THR A 71 13.82 69.14 2.44
N PRO A 72 13.52 69.41 3.71
CA PRO A 72 14.36 69.49 4.91
C PRO A 72 13.88 68.65 6.13
N ALA A 73 14.67 68.71 7.17
CA ALA A 73 14.58 68.06 8.46
C ALA A 73 13.27 68.14 9.21
N ALA A 74 12.82 66.99 9.75
CA ALA A 74 11.97 66.91 10.93
C ALA A 74 12.64 65.98 11.97
N ALA A 75 12.47 66.31 13.25
CA ALA A 75 13.17 65.81 14.41
C ALA A 75 13.15 64.29 14.63
N PRO A 76 14.08 63.68 15.35
CA PRO A 76 14.18 62.25 15.52
C PRO A 76 13.11 61.72 16.48
N SER A 77 12.13 60.98 15.90
CA SER A 77 11.27 60.08 16.67
C SER A 77 12.04 58.79 16.90
N THR A 78 12.29 58.43 18.14
CA THR A 78 12.83 57.13 18.55
C THR A 78 11.96 56.01 18.00
N PRO A 79 12.56 55.05 17.26
CA PRO A 79 11.79 53.89 16.81
C PRO A 79 11.32 53.05 18.00
N PRO A 80 10.08 52.49 18.01
CA PRO A 80 9.66 51.57 19.04
C PRO A 80 10.57 50.37 19.03
N SER A 81 11.01 49.95 20.21
CA SER A 81 11.77 48.69 20.42
C SER A 81 11.01 47.54 19.76
N PRO A 82 11.66 46.67 18.94
CA PRO A 82 11.00 45.52 18.36
C PRO A 82 10.44 44.62 19.48
N ALA A 83 9.17 44.32 19.39
CA ALA A 83 8.55 43.33 20.25
C ALA A 83 9.34 42.01 20.18
N PRO A 84 9.52 41.30 21.29
CA PRO A 84 10.24 40.04 21.26
C PRO A 84 9.52 39.08 20.30
N SER A 85 10.23 38.57 19.30
CA SER A 85 9.73 37.50 18.44
C SER A 85 9.28 36.33 19.31
N PRO A 86 8.12 35.76 19.05
CA PRO A 86 7.65 34.60 19.82
C PRO A 86 8.74 33.50 19.74
N THR A 87 9.22 33.08 20.89
CA THR A 87 10.10 31.92 21.00
C THR A 87 9.38 30.72 20.39
N PRO A 88 9.96 30.01 19.40
CA PRO A 88 9.31 28.86 18.81
C PRO A 88 9.03 27.84 19.92
N THR A 89 7.76 27.49 20.10
CA THR A 89 7.37 26.39 20.99
C THR A 89 8.08 25.13 20.52
N PRO A 90 8.78 24.39 21.39
CA PRO A 90 9.44 23.16 20.98
C PRO A 90 8.41 22.22 20.36
N GLU A 91 8.66 21.78 19.13
CA GLU A 91 7.85 20.74 18.48
C GLU A 91 7.94 19.46 19.33
N PRO A 92 6.81 18.83 19.68
CA PRO A 92 6.86 17.59 20.46
C PRO A 92 7.76 16.57 19.77
N PRO A 93 8.52 15.76 20.51
CA PRO A 93 9.38 14.74 19.91
C PRO A 93 8.56 13.81 19.04
N ALA A 94 8.99 13.61 17.80
CA ALA A 94 8.32 12.69 16.90
C ALA A 94 8.38 11.27 17.48
N VAL A 95 7.24 10.57 17.51
CA VAL A 95 7.13 9.16 17.90
C VAL A 95 7.15 8.27 16.65
N ALA A 96 7.55 7.00 16.80
CA ALA A 96 7.39 6.04 15.73
C ALA A 96 5.91 5.85 15.41
N LEU A 97 5.59 5.57 14.16
CA LEU A 97 4.22 5.33 13.69
C LEU A 97 4.12 3.98 12.98
N ASN A 98 3.05 3.26 13.28
CA ASN A 98 2.66 2.02 12.63
C ASN A 98 1.34 2.23 11.90
N ILE A 99 1.32 2.02 10.59
CA ILE A 99 0.13 2.17 9.76
C ILE A 99 -0.15 0.84 9.09
N LEU A 100 -1.32 0.26 9.37
CA LEU A 100 -1.76 -0.97 8.72
C LEU A 100 -2.44 -0.62 7.38
N LEU A 101 -1.85 -1.14 6.34
CA LEU A 101 -2.34 -1.04 4.99
C LEU A 101 -3.04 -2.31 4.59
N ILE A 102 -4.29 -2.20 4.19
CA ILE A 102 -5.15 -3.31 3.80
C ILE A 102 -5.62 -3.11 2.37
N GLY A 103 -5.33 -4.06 1.52
CA GLY A 103 -5.99 -4.15 0.25
C GLY A 103 -7.14 -5.14 0.30
N SER A 104 -8.30 -4.73 -0.14
CA SER A 104 -9.51 -5.51 -0.06
C SER A 104 -10.14 -5.74 -1.44
N ASP A 105 -10.80 -6.87 -1.62
CA ASP A 105 -11.66 -7.14 -2.77
C ASP A 105 -13.07 -6.55 -2.61
N SER A 106 -13.25 -5.68 -1.60
CA SER A 106 -14.52 -5.03 -1.33
C SER A 106 -15.01 -4.16 -2.48
N ARG A 107 -16.32 -4.01 -2.56
CA ARG A 107 -16.97 -3.05 -3.43
C ARG A 107 -17.16 -1.73 -2.70
N ILE A 108 -17.28 -0.64 -3.43
CA ILE A 108 -17.46 0.71 -2.88
C ILE A 108 -18.57 0.79 -1.82
N ASN A 109 -19.66 0.02 -2.00
CA ASN A 109 -20.81 -0.01 -1.08
C ASN A 109 -20.53 -0.75 0.24
N GLU A 110 -19.44 -1.49 0.33
CA GLU A 110 -19.09 -2.31 1.51
C GLU A 110 -18.02 -1.63 2.39
N ARG A 111 -17.42 -0.53 1.91
CA ARG A 111 -16.38 0.22 2.64
C ARG A 111 -16.85 0.71 4.00
N ALA A 112 -18.08 1.23 4.06
CA ALA A 112 -18.66 1.74 5.31
C ALA A 112 -18.89 0.62 6.33
N ALA A 113 -19.33 -0.56 5.90
CA ALA A 113 -19.52 -1.72 6.76
C ALA A 113 -18.18 -2.20 7.35
N ALA A 114 -17.13 -2.29 6.52
CA ALA A 114 -15.80 -2.65 6.99
C ALA A 114 -15.25 -1.64 7.99
N ALA A 115 -15.39 -0.35 7.73
CA ALA A 115 -14.96 0.72 8.64
C ALA A 115 -15.72 0.67 9.99
N ALA A 116 -17.00 0.30 9.96
CA ALA A 116 -17.86 0.17 11.14
C ALA A 116 -17.63 -1.13 11.95
N GLY A 117 -16.76 -2.04 11.48
CA GLY A 117 -16.51 -3.31 12.17
C GLY A 117 -17.60 -4.36 11.94
N SER A 118 -18.38 -4.23 10.88
CA SER A 118 -19.41 -5.21 10.53
C SER A 118 -18.82 -6.38 9.75
N ALA A 119 -19.28 -7.59 10.03
CA ALA A 119 -18.97 -8.76 9.23
C ALA A 119 -19.44 -8.58 7.78
N SER A 120 -18.64 -9.07 6.83
CA SER A 120 -18.90 -8.90 5.40
C SER A 120 -18.24 -10.02 4.59
N ASP A 121 -18.49 -10.07 3.28
CA ASP A 121 -17.77 -10.99 2.37
C ASP A 121 -16.37 -10.52 1.99
N GLN A 122 -15.88 -9.43 2.60
CA GLN A 122 -14.60 -8.80 2.25
C GLN A 122 -13.42 -9.57 2.84
N ARG A 123 -12.35 -9.65 2.07
CA ARG A 123 -11.08 -10.24 2.53
C ARG A 123 -9.94 -9.27 2.37
N GLY A 124 -9.08 -9.25 3.37
CA GLY A 124 -7.81 -8.55 3.31
C GLY A 124 -6.81 -9.36 2.49
N ASP A 125 -6.73 -9.10 1.20
CA ASP A 125 -5.87 -9.87 0.29
C ASP A 125 -4.42 -9.40 0.27
N ALA A 126 -4.12 -8.19 0.80
CA ALA A 126 -2.79 -7.77 1.20
C ALA A 126 -2.84 -7.00 2.50
N LEU A 127 -1.87 -7.29 3.24
CA LEU A 127 -1.64 -6.72 4.53
C LEU A 127 -0.19 -6.26 4.59
N VAL A 128 0.01 -4.97 4.80
CA VAL A 128 1.36 -4.41 4.93
C VAL A 128 1.37 -3.50 6.15
N LEU A 129 2.19 -3.82 7.14
CA LEU A 129 2.49 -2.89 8.22
C LEU A 129 3.57 -1.91 7.74
N ILE A 130 3.24 -0.64 7.70
CA ILE A 130 4.18 0.43 7.45
C ILE A 130 4.66 0.98 8.78
N HIS A 131 5.93 0.78 9.06
CA HIS A 131 6.60 1.34 10.23
C HIS A 131 7.47 2.52 9.84
N ILE A 132 7.24 3.65 10.50
CA ILE A 132 8.00 4.89 10.32
C ILE A 132 8.67 5.21 11.65
N PRO A 133 10.01 5.05 11.76
CA PRO A 133 10.73 5.38 12.98
C PRO A 133 10.59 6.86 13.37
N ALA A 134 10.80 7.16 14.65
CA ALA A 134 10.72 8.52 15.18
C ALA A 134 11.67 9.51 14.48
N ASP A 135 12.83 9.05 14.00
CA ASP A 135 13.79 9.88 13.29
C ASP A 135 13.40 10.21 11.84
N ARG A 136 12.35 9.56 11.29
CA ARG A 136 11.88 9.76 9.91
C ARG A 136 12.97 9.52 8.83
N GLN A 137 14.02 8.73 9.14
CA GLN A 137 15.11 8.49 8.19
C GLN A 137 14.84 7.31 7.24
N SER A 138 13.87 6.48 7.56
CA SER A 138 13.53 5.28 6.77
C SER A 138 12.03 5.00 6.86
N VAL A 139 11.53 4.20 5.93
CA VAL A 139 10.18 3.61 5.96
C VAL A 139 10.32 2.11 5.76
N TYR A 140 9.69 1.32 6.61
CA TYR A 140 9.69 -0.12 6.52
C TYR A 140 8.29 -0.62 6.18
N GLY A 141 8.18 -1.41 5.11
CA GLY A 141 6.95 -2.11 4.73
C GLY A 141 7.08 -3.61 5.01
N ILE A 142 6.32 -4.10 5.96
CA ILE A 142 6.33 -5.49 6.39
C ILE A 142 5.07 -6.15 5.85
N SER A 143 5.21 -6.94 4.79
CA SER A 143 4.09 -7.67 4.18
C SER A 143 3.74 -8.89 5.02
N ILE A 144 2.47 -9.09 5.30
CA ILE A 144 1.92 -10.25 6.00
C ILE A 144 1.18 -11.11 4.97
N MET A 145 1.56 -12.38 4.86
CA MET A 145 0.90 -13.30 3.93
C MET A 145 -0.58 -13.46 4.33
N ARG A 146 -1.51 -13.24 3.40
CA ARG A 146 -2.96 -13.26 3.68
C ARG A 146 -3.46 -14.60 4.23
N ASP A 147 -2.82 -15.68 3.85
CA ASP A 147 -3.16 -17.04 4.28
C ASP A 147 -2.37 -17.47 5.53
N LEU A 148 -1.68 -16.54 6.20
CA LEU A 148 -0.98 -16.79 7.46
C LEU A 148 -1.97 -17.26 8.52
N TRP A 149 -1.67 -18.43 9.13
CA TRP A 149 -2.52 -19.07 10.13
C TRP A 149 -2.25 -18.48 11.50
N VAL A 150 -3.19 -17.71 12.03
CA VAL A 150 -3.03 -16.94 13.27
C VAL A 150 -4.26 -17.07 14.15
N ASP A 151 -4.13 -16.73 15.42
CA ASP A 151 -5.28 -16.53 16.31
C ASP A 151 -5.96 -15.20 16.00
N ILE A 152 -7.27 -15.23 15.75
CA ILE A 152 -8.11 -14.04 15.56
C ILE A 152 -8.86 -13.79 16.86
N PRO A 153 -8.68 -12.65 17.53
CA PRO A 153 -9.29 -12.36 18.81
C PRO A 153 -10.81 -12.62 18.84
N GLY A 154 -11.26 -13.52 19.73
CA GLY A 154 -12.66 -13.89 19.85
C GLY A 154 -13.21 -14.87 18.81
N HIS A 155 -12.41 -15.27 17.81
CA HIS A 155 -12.84 -16.14 16.70
C HIS A 155 -11.99 -17.40 16.52
N GLY A 156 -10.93 -17.55 17.35
CA GLY A 156 -10.01 -18.69 17.28
C GLY A 156 -9.06 -18.59 16.07
N THR A 157 -8.43 -19.73 15.74
CA THR A 157 -7.35 -19.76 14.74
C THR A 157 -7.91 -19.84 13.32
N ALA A 158 -7.51 -18.90 12.47
CA ALA A 158 -7.91 -18.84 11.06
C ALA A 158 -6.82 -18.16 10.21
N LYS A 159 -7.03 -18.03 8.91
CA LYS A 159 -6.19 -17.20 8.05
C LYS A 159 -6.34 -15.73 8.47
N VAL A 160 -5.24 -14.99 8.52
CA VAL A 160 -5.26 -13.59 8.96
C VAL A 160 -6.25 -12.73 8.15
N ASN A 161 -6.44 -13.00 6.86
CA ASN A 161 -7.36 -12.25 6.02
C ASN A 161 -8.83 -12.38 6.43
N ALA A 162 -9.20 -13.42 7.19
CA ALA A 162 -10.55 -13.59 7.73
C ALA A 162 -10.92 -12.54 8.79
N GLY A 163 -9.93 -11.88 9.41
CA GLY A 163 -10.20 -10.80 10.37
C GLY A 163 -11.03 -9.67 9.78
N LEU A 164 -10.84 -9.35 8.48
CA LEU A 164 -11.65 -8.34 7.81
C LEU A 164 -13.08 -8.82 7.55
N GLU A 165 -13.25 -10.09 7.16
CA GLU A 165 -14.55 -10.73 6.94
C GLU A 165 -15.37 -10.81 8.23
N LEU A 166 -14.72 -11.19 9.33
CA LEU A 166 -15.38 -11.48 10.63
C LEU A 166 -15.73 -10.23 11.42
N GLY A 167 -14.94 -9.17 11.35
CA GLY A 167 -15.13 -7.99 12.19
C GLY A 167 -14.54 -6.69 11.63
N GLY A 168 -14.42 -6.59 10.32
CA GLY A 168 -13.99 -5.37 9.62
C GLY A 168 -12.59 -4.88 10.01
N LEU A 169 -12.35 -3.59 9.80
CA LEU A 169 -11.08 -2.96 10.12
C LEU A 169 -10.68 -3.09 11.60
N PRO A 170 -11.59 -2.93 12.58
CA PRO A 170 -11.22 -3.05 13.99
C PRO A 170 -10.65 -4.43 14.35
N LEU A 171 -11.30 -5.51 13.92
CA LEU A 171 -10.84 -6.87 14.21
C LEU A 171 -9.55 -7.21 13.46
N MET A 172 -9.43 -6.76 12.21
CA MET A 172 -8.20 -6.93 11.44
C MET A 172 -7.02 -6.22 12.11
N THR A 173 -7.23 -4.99 12.58
CA THR A 173 -6.22 -4.22 13.34
C THR A 173 -5.82 -4.95 14.60
N GLN A 174 -6.77 -5.38 15.42
CA GLN A 174 -6.50 -6.16 16.64
C GLN A 174 -5.75 -7.46 16.35
N THR A 175 -6.09 -8.15 15.26
CA THR A 175 -5.42 -9.39 14.86
C THR A 175 -3.95 -9.14 14.52
N VAL A 176 -3.65 -8.07 13.78
CA VAL A 176 -2.27 -7.73 13.41
C VAL A 176 -1.50 -7.18 14.62
N GLU A 177 -2.12 -6.41 15.50
CA GLU A 177 -1.54 -5.98 16.78
C GLU A 177 -1.17 -7.17 17.66
N ALA A 178 -2.07 -8.15 17.79
CA ALA A 178 -1.81 -9.38 18.55
C ALA A 178 -0.68 -10.21 17.92
N LEU A 179 -0.64 -10.32 16.59
CA LEU A 179 0.40 -11.03 15.86
C LEU A 179 1.78 -10.41 16.06
N LEU A 180 1.89 -9.09 15.97
CA LEU A 180 3.17 -8.38 15.94
C LEU A 180 3.57 -7.78 17.30
N GLY A 181 2.68 -7.80 18.29
CA GLY A 181 2.93 -7.17 19.59
C GLY A 181 3.22 -5.66 19.48
N ALA A 182 2.68 -5.00 18.46
CA ALA A 182 2.91 -3.59 18.18
C ALA A 182 1.59 -2.87 17.96
N HIS A 183 1.42 -1.71 18.60
CA HIS A 183 0.24 -0.87 18.41
C HIS A 183 0.17 -0.33 16.98
N ILE A 184 -1.01 -0.28 16.40
CA ILE A 184 -1.29 0.30 15.09
C ILE A 184 -1.96 1.64 15.29
N ASP A 185 -1.25 2.71 14.92
CA ASP A 185 -1.72 4.09 15.09
C ASP A 185 -2.83 4.43 14.10
N HIS A 186 -2.70 3.91 12.86
CA HIS A 186 -3.67 4.17 11.79
C HIS A 186 -3.89 2.95 10.92
N THR A 187 -5.09 2.88 10.34
CA THR A 187 -5.47 1.82 9.40
C THR A 187 -6.01 2.44 8.11
N ILE A 188 -5.51 1.95 7.00
CA ILE A 188 -5.92 2.40 5.66
C ILE A 188 -6.33 1.19 4.83
N MET A 189 -7.50 1.25 4.21
CA MET A 189 -7.99 0.23 3.30
C MET A 189 -8.22 0.81 1.91
N VAL A 190 -7.86 0.06 0.90
CA VAL A 190 -8.10 0.39 -0.51
C VAL A 190 -8.70 -0.81 -1.24
N ASP A 191 -9.67 -0.53 -2.10
CA ASP A 191 -10.26 -1.52 -3.00
C ASP A 191 -9.71 -1.42 -4.43
N PHE A 192 -10.18 -2.25 -5.35
CA PHE A 192 -9.74 -2.31 -6.75
C PHE A 192 -9.95 -1.02 -7.52
N GLU A 193 -11.13 -0.46 -7.40
CA GLU A 193 -11.49 0.76 -8.10
C GLU A 193 -10.65 1.93 -7.59
N GLY A 194 -10.52 2.03 -6.27
CA GLY A 194 -9.68 3.02 -5.62
C GLY A 194 -8.22 2.90 -6.02
N PHE A 195 -7.69 1.69 -6.04
CA PHE A 195 -6.30 1.45 -6.46
C PHE A 195 -6.06 1.88 -7.90
N ALA A 196 -6.92 1.46 -8.83
CA ALA A 196 -6.78 1.82 -10.24
C ALA A 196 -6.92 3.33 -10.45
N ALA A 197 -7.99 3.94 -9.92
CA ALA A 197 -8.24 5.37 -10.05
C ALA A 197 -7.11 6.22 -9.48
N MET A 198 -6.57 5.84 -8.35
CA MET A 198 -5.45 6.50 -7.72
C MET A 198 -4.16 6.38 -8.55
N THR A 199 -3.85 5.20 -9.07
CA THR A 199 -2.68 4.99 -9.94
C THR A 199 -2.79 5.85 -11.19
N ASP A 200 -3.99 5.94 -11.79
CA ASP A 200 -4.26 6.80 -12.94
C ASP A 200 -4.15 8.29 -12.59
N ALA A 201 -4.64 8.71 -11.43
CA ALA A 201 -4.53 10.08 -10.96
C ALA A 201 -3.09 10.56 -10.78
N LEU A 202 -2.17 9.62 -10.54
CA LEU A 202 -0.72 9.86 -10.51
C LEU A 202 -0.05 9.80 -11.88
N GLY A 203 -0.80 9.55 -12.93
CA GLY A 203 -0.25 9.38 -14.28
C GLY A 203 0.49 8.05 -14.47
N GLY A 204 0.10 6.99 -13.77
CA GLY A 204 0.75 5.67 -13.81
C GLY A 204 2.03 5.58 -12.98
N VAL A 205 2.63 4.39 -12.93
CA VAL A 205 3.86 4.09 -12.17
C VAL A 205 4.81 3.24 -13.03
N ASP A 206 6.09 3.59 -13.03
CA ASP A 206 7.12 2.84 -13.74
C ASP A 206 7.72 1.77 -12.83
N VAL A 207 7.42 0.49 -13.12
CA VAL A 207 7.85 -0.65 -12.30
C VAL A 207 8.90 -1.46 -13.03
N ASP A 208 10.01 -1.76 -12.35
CA ASP A 208 11.06 -2.65 -12.86
C ASP A 208 10.66 -4.11 -12.64
N VAL A 209 10.19 -4.77 -13.70
CA VAL A 209 9.79 -6.18 -13.74
C VAL A 209 11.03 -7.05 -13.89
N LYS A 210 11.34 -7.85 -12.88
CA LYS A 210 12.57 -8.66 -12.86
C LYS A 210 12.55 -9.82 -13.83
N GLN A 211 11.40 -10.43 -14.07
CA GLN A 211 11.20 -11.56 -14.97
C GLN A 211 9.95 -11.32 -15.81
N SER A 212 10.07 -11.52 -17.13
CA SER A 212 8.94 -11.41 -18.03
C SER A 212 7.89 -12.46 -17.74
N PHE A 213 6.62 -12.06 -17.77
CA PHE A 213 5.47 -12.96 -17.60
C PHE A 213 4.23 -12.42 -18.31
N THR A 214 3.27 -13.32 -18.53
CA THR A 214 1.92 -12.95 -18.99
C THR A 214 0.96 -13.21 -17.86
N GLY A 215 0.21 -12.18 -17.47
CA GLY A 215 -0.80 -12.27 -16.43
C GLY A 215 -1.89 -13.29 -16.79
N THR A 216 -2.42 -13.97 -15.79
CA THR A 216 -3.53 -14.92 -15.92
C THR A 216 -4.85 -14.31 -15.46
N VAL A 217 -4.78 -13.15 -14.83
CA VAL A 217 -5.89 -12.35 -14.33
C VAL A 217 -6.04 -11.15 -15.28
N ASP A 218 -7.27 -10.76 -15.59
CA ASP A 218 -7.61 -9.59 -16.40
C ASP A 218 -6.84 -9.49 -17.75
N ASP A 219 -7.49 -9.78 -18.84
CA ASP A 219 -7.06 -9.59 -20.23
C ASP A 219 -5.67 -10.13 -20.65
N ARG A 220 -5.04 -10.97 -19.83
CA ARG A 220 -3.73 -11.58 -20.11
C ARG A 220 -2.65 -10.56 -20.50
N VAL A 221 -2.53 -9.51 -19.72
CA VAL A 221 -1.51 -8.47 -19.93
C VAL A 221 -0.12 -9.08 -19.91
N HIS A 222 0.69 -8.77 -20.91
CA HIS A 222 2.10 -9.16 -20.96
C HIS A 222 2.96 -8.10 -20.29
N PHE A 223 3.83 -8.54 -19.37
CA PHE A 223 4.80 -7.72 -18.66
C PHE A 223 6.22 -8.15 -19.06
N PRO A 224 6.89 -7.43 -19.98
CA PRO A 224 8.27 -7.73 -20.32
C PRO A 224 9.21 -7.45 -19.14
N ALA A 225 10.37 -8.11 -19.10
CA ALA A 225 11.41 -7.76 -18.13
C ALA A 225 11.93 -6.34 -18.37
N GLY A 226 12.30 -5.64 -17.29
CA GLY A 226 12.71 -4.24 -17.31
C GLY A 226 11.60 -3.30 -16.89
N VAL A 227 11.75 -2.01 -17.21
CA VAL A 227 10.82 -0.97 -16.77
C VAL A 227 9.53 -1.01 -17.58
N ASN A 228 8.41 -1.13 -16.88
CA ASN A 228 7.06 -1.10 -17.43
C ASN A 228 6.29 0.09 -16.87
N HIS A 229 5.70 0.90 -17.74
CA HIS A 229 4.75 1.93 -17.33
C HIS A 229 3.37 1.30 -17.11
N LEU A 230 2.90 1.35 -15.87
CA LEU A 230 1.64 0.74 -15.43
C LEU A 230 0.61 1.84 -15.12
N ASN A 231 -0.43 1.92 -15.95
CA ASN A 231 -1.65 2.65 -15.58
C ASN A 231 -2.45 1.85 -14.56
N GLY A 232 -3.57 2.38 -14.06
CA GLY A 232 -4.36 1.76 -12.99
C GLY A 232 -4.73 0.32 -13.26
N LEU A 233 -5.23 0.00 -14.45
CA LEU A 233 -5.64 -1.38 -14.80
C LEU A 233 -4.44 -2.33 -14.93
N LYS A 234 -3.36 -1.89 -15.57
CA LYS A 234 -2.13 -2.70 -15.67
C LYS A 234 -1.47 -2.90 -14.32
N ALA A 235 -1.44 -1.86 -13.50
CA ALA A 235 -0.92 -1.94 -12.14
C ALA A 235 -1.72 -2.94 -11.30
N LEU A 236 -3.05 -2.89 -11.42
CA LEU A 236 -3.94 -3.83 -10.75
C LEU A 236 -3.68 -5.28 -11.20
N ALA A 237 -3.55 -5.52 -12.49
CA ALA A 237 -3.20 -6.85 -13.03
C ALA A 237 -1.83 -7.32 -12.52
N PHE A 238 -0.82 -6.42 -12.48
CA PHE A 238 0.53 -6.72 -12.01
C PHE A 238 0.58 -7.14 -10.53
N VAL A 239 -0.04 -6.35 -9.63
CA VAL A 239 -0.01 -6.63 -8.18
C VAL A 239 -0.90 -7.81 -7.78
N ARG A 240 -1.73 -8.28 -8.71
CA ARG A 240 -2.67 -9.39 -8.51
C ARG A 240 -2.13 -10.71 -9.01
N GLU A 241 -1.16 -10.70 -9.89
CA GLU A 241 -0.71 -11.92 -10.54
C GLU A 241 -0.01 -12.87 -9.57
N ARG A 242 -0.40 -14.13 -9.60
CA ARG A 242 0.18 -15.22 -8.82
C ARG A 242 0.29 -16.54 -9.58
N HIS A 243 -0.61 -16.78 -10.53
CA HIS A 243 -0.70 -18.07 -11.21
C HIS A 243 0.35 -18.23 -12.32
N ALA A 244 0.92 -17.12 -12.79
CA ALA A 244 2.03 -17.14 -13.73
C ALA A 244 3.35 -17.61 -13.09
N PHE A 245 3.39 -17.83 -11.78
CA PHE A 245 4.61 -18.14 -11.03
C PHE A 245 4.46 -19.41 -10.18
N ALA A 246 5.56 -20.15 -10.05
CA ALA A 246 5.58 -21.40 -9.29
C ALA A 246 5.36 -21.21 -7.78
N ASP A 247 5.83 -20.08 -7.23
CA ASP A 247 5.72 -19.72 -5.83
C ASP A 247 4.48 -18.85 -5.49
N GLY A 248 3.60 -18.65 -6.47
CA GLY A 248 2.25 -18.14 -6.31
C GLY A 248 2.14 -16.85 -5.49
N ASP A 249 1.57 -16.96 -4.30
CA ASP A 249 1.31 -15.81 -3.42
C ASP A 249 2.58 -15.09 -2.95
N TYR A 250 3.73 -15.78 -2.86
CA TYR A 250 5.00 -15.12 -2.53
C TYR A 250 5.43 -14.16 -3.65
N GLN A 251 5.30 -14.56 -4.92
CA GLN A 251 5.61 -13.65 -6.02
C GLN A 251 4.62 -12.48 -6.09
N ARG A 252 3.35 -12.73 -5.80
CA ARG A 252 2.37 -11.64 -5.71
C ARG A 252 2.79 -10.60 -4.67
N VAL A 253 3.22 -11.02 -3.49
CA VAL A 253 3.73 -10.10 -2.45
C VAL A 253 4.96 -9.34 -2.96
N ARG A 254 5.89 -9.98 -3.66
CA ARG A 254 7.04 -9.28 -4.27
C ARG A 254 6.62 -8.28 -5.35
N ASN A 255 5.62 -8.59 -6.17
CA ASN A 255 5.07 -7.65 -7.14
C ASN A 255 4.46 -6.42 -6.45
N GLN A 256 3.76 -6.62 -5.33
CA GLN A 256 3.21 -5.55 -4.51
C GLN A 256 4.30 -4.67 -3.94
N GLN A 257 5.35 -5.27 -3.38
CA GLN A 257 6.50 -4.53 -2.86
C GLN A 257 7.25 -3.76 -3.96
N ALA A 258 7.38 -4.35 -5.15
CA ALA A 258 7.99 -3.69 -6.31
C ALA A 258 7.18 -2.46 -6.74
N PHE A 259 5.85 -2.60 -6.80
CA PHE A 259 4.95 -1.49 -7.10
C PHE A 259 5.05 -0.37 -6.07
N LEU A 260 5.11 -0.72 -4.77
CA LEU A 260 5.28 0.26 -3.69
C LEU A 260 6.59 1.02 -3.79
N LYS A 261 7.70 0.31 -4.02
CA LYS A 261 9.02 0.92 -4.20
C LYS A 261 9.01 1.87 -5.39
N ALA A 262 8.41 1.46 -6.50
CA ALA A 262 8.32 2.27 -7.72
C ALA A 262 7.45 3.52 -7.52
N MET A 263 6.34 3.38 -6.82
CA MET A 263 5.48 4.50 -6.46
C MET A 263 6.21 5.51 -5.56
N MET A 264 6.91 5.04 -4.54
CA MET A 264 7.74 5.90 -3.68
C MET A 264 8.80 6.65 -4.51
N ALA A 265 9.46 5.96 -5.42
CA ALA A 265 10.47 6.56 -6.30
C ALA A 265 9.89 7.65 -7.22
N LYS A 266 8.71 7.40 -7.80
CA LYS A 266 7.98 8.38 -8.65
C LYS A 266 7.67 9.64 -7.86
N LEU A 267 7.11 9.49 -6.69
CA LEU A 267 6.74 10.63 -5.84
C LEU A 267 7.96 11.43 -5.38
N ALA A 268 9.10 10.74 -5.13
CA ALA A 268 10.37 11.40 -4.87
C ALA A 268 10.83 12.26 -6.03
N ALA A 269 10.76 11.71 -7.23
CA ALA A 269 11.24 12.38 -8.44
C ALA A 269 10.41 13.63 -8.79
N GLU A 270 9.11 13.62 -8.51
CA GLU A 270 8.20 14.72 -8.84
C GLU A 270 8.22 15.88 -7.82
N GLY A 271 9.00 15.79 -6.75
CA GLY A 271 9.12 16.85 -5.75
C GLY A 271 7.80 17.12 -4.97
N GLY A 272 6.88 16.13 -4.95
CA GLY A 272 5.51 16.27 -4.46
C GLY A 272 5.33 16.69 -3.01
N LEU A 273 6.40 16.63 -2.16
CA LEU A 273 6.28 17.00 -0.73
C LEU A 273 7.01 18.29 -0.33
N ALA A 274 7.61 18.97 -1.27
CA ALA A 274 8.37 20.18 -0.97
C ALA A 274 7.48 21.29 -0.41
N GLU A 275 6.23 21.34 -0.86
CA GLU A 275 5.28 22.38 -0.52
C GLU A 275 3.99 21.79 0.04
N ARG A 276 3.51 22.32 1.17
CA ARG A 276 2.24 21.89 1.80
C ARG A 276 1.05 21.92 0.83
N GLY A 277 1.01 22.88 -0.10
CA GLY A 277 -0.05 22.97 -1.11
C GLY A 277 -0.07 21.77 -2.07
N THR A 278 1.10 21.34 -2.52
CA THR A 278 1.25 20.14 -3.37
C THR A 278 0.87 18.87 -2.60
N VAL A 279 1.34 18.71 -1.36
CA VAL A 279 0.96 17.63 -0.45
C VAL A 279 -0.56 17.56 -0.30
N ARG A 280 -1.20 18.68 0.03
CA ARG A 280 -2.66 18.77 0.18
C ARG A 280 -3.40 18.35 -1.10
N LYS A 281 -2.97 18.84 -2.26
CA LYS A 281 -3.55 18.46 -3.54
C LYS A 281 -3.47 16.96 -3.79
N LEU A 282 -2.33 16.35 -3.53
CA LEU A 282 -2.14 14.89 -3.67
C LEU A 282 -3.06 14.12 -2.73
N ILE A 283 -3.09 14.48 -1.45
CA ILE A 283 -3.96 13.82 -0.46
C ILE A 283 -5.43 13.94 -0.88
N THR A 284 -5.90 15.13 -1.26
CA THR A 284 -7.29 15.34 -1.68
C THR A 284 -7.65 14.61 -2.97
N THR A 285 -6.68 14.32 -3.84
CA THR A 285 -6.87 13.51 -5.05
C THR A 285 -7.05 12.03 -4.69
N VAL A 286 -6.33 11.52 -3.69
CA VAL A 286 -6.32 10.10 -3.31
C VAL A 286 -7.39 9.74 -2.29
N LEU A 287 -7.66 10.63 -1.34
CA LEU A 287 -8.55 10.38 -0.20
C LEU A 287 -9.95 9.84 -0.59
N PRO A 288 -10.59 10.26 -1.70
CA PRO A 288 -11.88 9.69 -2.14
C PRO A 288 -11.81 8.21 -2.53
N HIS A 289 -10.61 7.68 -2.81
CA HIS A 289 -10.37 6.33 -3.29
C HIS A 289 -9.93 5.34 -2.20
N VAL A 290 -9.79 5.81 -0.96
CA VAL A 290 -9.35 5.01 0.18
C VAL A 290 -10.31 5.16 1.35
N THR A 291 -10.30 4.17 2.25
CA THR A 291 -10.98 4.25 3.54
C THR A 291 -9.90 4.36 4.61
N VAL A 292 -9.98 5.39 5.44
CA VAL A 292 -9.06 5.62 6.57
C VAL A 292 -9.81 5.53 7.88
N ASP A 293 -9.12 5.23 8.97
CA ASP A 293 -9.73 5.31 10.30
C ASP A 293 -10.12 6.77 10.67
N ALA A 294 -11.04 6.92 11.62
CA ALA A 294 -11.60 8.22 11.96
C ALA A 294 -10.57 9.21 12.56
N SER A 295 -9.47 8.70 13.11
CA SER A 295 -8.40 9.52 13.68
C SER A 295 -7.44 10.06 12.62
N PHE A 296 -7.39 9.43 11.45
CA PHE A 296 -6.47 9.78 10.37
C PHE A 296 -7.06 10.90 9.47
N THR A 297 -7.15 12.08 10.04
CA THR A 297 -7.72 13.27 9.41
C THR A 297 -6.85 13.83 8.28
N LEU A 298 -7.43 14.70 7.43
CA LEU A 298 -6.66 15.40 6.39
C LEU A 298 -5.48 16.18 6.99
N ALA A 299 -5.66 16.81 8.15
CA ALA A 299 -4.59 17.54 8.82
C ALA A 299 -3.47 16.61 9.30
N SER A 300 -3.80 15.47 9.93
CA SER A 300 -2.79 14.49 10.37
C SER A 300 -2.06 13.84 9.17
N LEU A 301 -2.76 13.61 8.06
CA LEU A 301 -2.16 13.16 6.81
C LEU A 301 -1.18 14.20 6.23
N GLU A 302 -1.56 15.48 6.21
CA GLU A 302 -0.70 16.58 5.76
C GLU A 302 0.55 16.72 6.64
N ASP A 303 0.40 16.63 7.96
CA ASP A 303 1.50 16.74 8.91
C ASP A 303 2.44 15.54 8.85
N LEU A 304 1.91 14.34 8.74
CA LEU A 304 2.70 13.14 8.50
C LEU A 304 3.48 13.26 7.19
N ALA A 305 2.79 13.59 6.11
CA ALA A 305 3.40 13.80 4.81
C ALA A 305 4.54 14.82 4.90
N PHE A 306 4.29 15.95 5.52
CA PHE A 306 5.30 16.98 5.68
C PHE A 306 6.45 16.58 6.62
N SER A 307 6.20 15.75 7.63
CA SER A 307 7.26 15.22 8.52
C SER A 307 8.28 14.37 7.76
N LEU A 308 7.81 13.62 6.77
CA LEU A 308 8.62 12.74 5.95
C LEU A 308 9.43 13.44 4.84
N ARG A 309 9.26 14.75 4.66
CA ARG A 309 10.03 15.53 3.66
C ARG A 309 11.53 15.45 3.84
N LYS A 310 12.02 15.03 5.00
CA LYS A 310 13.45 14.88 5.31
C LYS A 310 13.96 13.46 5.10
N THR A 311 13.08 12.51 4.81
CA THR A 311 13.45 11.11 4.57
C THR A 311 14.21 11.02 3.24
N PRO A 312 15.45 10.49 3.22
CA PRO A 312 16.21 10.39 1.98
C PRO A 312 15.53 9.48 0.96
N PRO A 313 15.60 9.78 -0.35
CA PRO A 313 15.09 8.91 -1.39
C PRO A 313 15.71 7.51 -1.32
N GLY A 314 14.91 6.48 -1.65
CA GLY A 314 15.38 5.10 -1.66
C GLY A 314 15.53 4.45 -0.28
N ARG A 315 15.14 5.13 0.79
CA ARG A 315 15.15 4.57 2.16
C ARG A 315 13.90 3.78 2.53
N GLY A 316 13.13 3.35 1.54
CA GLY A 316 12.03 2.39 1.72
C GLY A 316 12.56 0.96 1.69
N VAL A 317 12.37 0.22 2.77
CA VAL A 317 12.73 -1.20 2.88
C VAL A 317 11.45 -2.01 2.99
N PHE A 318 11.23 -2.91 2.02
CA PHE A 318 10.04 -3.76 1.99
C PHE A 318 10.46 -5.22 2.05
N PHE A 319 9.86 -5.97 2.97
CA PHE A 319 10.11 -7.41 3.12
C PHE A 319 8.85 -8.11 3.64
N THR A 320 8.84 -9.42 3.55
CA THR A 320 7.73 -10.26 4.04
C THR A 320 8.04 -10.73 5.46
N LEU A 321 7.05 -10.72 6.35
CA LEU A 321 7.15 -11.40 7.65
C LEU A 321 7.57 -12.85 7.40
N PRO A 322 8.70 -13.30 7.97
CA PRO A 322 9.17 -14.67 7.77
C PRO A 322 8.12 -15.70 8.21
N THR A 323 8.04 -16.80 7.46
CA THR A 323 7.07 -17.87 7.68
C THR A 323 7.77 -19.22 7.80
N ALA A 324 7.14 -20.18 8.44
CA ALA A 324 7.64 -21.56 8.52
C ALA A 324 7.25 -22.42 7.30
N GLY A 325 6.82 -21.76 6.19
CA GLY A 325 6.39 -22.42 4.96
C GLY A 325 4.87 -22.58 4.86
N THR A 326 4.44 -23.52 4.04
CA THR A 326 3.02 -23.80 3.79
C THR A 326 2.56 -25.08 4.48
N GLY A 327 1.26 -25.18 4.75
CA GLY A 327 0.66 -26.36 5.39
C GLY A 327 -0.81 -26.51 5.00
N THR A 328 -1.47 -27.45 5.67
CA THR A 328 -2.91 -27.68 5.53
C THR A 328 -3.54 -27.64 6.92
N SER A 329 -4.60 -26.87 7.08
CA SER A 329 -5.38 -26.79 8.32
C SER A 329 -6.18 -28.09 8.55
N ARG A 330 -6.77 -28.25 9.74
CA ARG A 330 -7.57 -29.44 10.07
C ARG A 330 -8.81 -29.62 9.19
N ASP A 331 -9.35 -28.51 8.67
CA ASP A 331 -10.49 -28.47 7.76
C ASP A 331 -10.10 -28.49 6.26
N GLY A 332 -8.80 -28.79 5.97
CA GLY A 332 -8.32 -29.01 4.61
C GLY A 332 -7.95 -27.75 3.83
N GLN A 333 -7.87 -26.58 4.46
CA GLN A 333 -7.47 -25.35 3.78
C GLN A 333 -5.94 -25.29 3.60
N SER A 334 -5.47 -24.84 2.44
CA SER A 334 -4.07 -24.43 2.26
C SER A 334 -3.76 -23.19 3.08
N ILE A 335 -2.76 -23.24 3.93
CA ILE A 335 -2.39 -22.16 4.85
C ILE A 335 -0.89 -21.87 4.78
N VAL A 336 -0.50 -20.69 5.26
CA VAL A 336 0.89 -20.33 5.53
C VAL A 336 1.13 -20.46 7.03
N LEU A 337 2.21 -21.15 7.40
CA LEU A 337 2.54 -21.39 8.81
C LEU A 337 3.32 -20.21 9.37
N GLN A 338 2.90 -19.74 10.53
CA GLN A 338 3.65 -18.72 11.28
C GLN A 338 5.00 -19.29 11.72
N ASP A 339 6.06 -18.47 11.64
CA ASP A 339 7.31 -18.68 12.37
C ASP A 339 7.27 -17.89 13.68
N PRO A 340 7.00 -18.53 14.83
CA PRO A 340 6.86 -17.80 16.10
C PRO A 340 8.16 -17.13 16.53
N ALA A 341 9.31 -17.73 16.24
CA ALA A 341 10.60 -17.17 16.63
C ALA A 341 10.95 -15.91 15.83
N ALA A 342 10.76 -15.97 14.51
CA ALA A 342 10.97 -14.80 13.64
C ALA A 342 9.95 -13.70 13.92
N THR A 343 8.69 -14.04 14.19
CA THR A 343 7.65 -13.09 14.57
C THR A 343 7.99 -12.39 15.87
N ALA A 344 8.42 -13.13 16.91
CA ALA A 344 8.83 -12.56 18.20
C ALA A 344 10.07 -11.64 18.05
N ALA A 345 11.05 -12.04 17.24
CA ALA A 345 12.22 -11.22 16.96
C ALA A 345 11.87 -9.89 16.26
N LEU A 346 10.95 -9.95 15.29
CA LEU A 346 10.44 -8.75 14.61
C LEU A 346 9.65 -7.84 15.59
N SER A 347 8.77 -8.43 16.40
CA SER A 347 8.01 -7.73 17.44
C SER A 347 8.94 -6.98 18.41
N ALA A 348 9.97 -7.66 18.92
CA ALA A 348 10.97 -7.03 19.77
C ALA A 348 11.72 -5.89 19.09
N ALA A 349 12.03 -6.03 17.79
CA ALA A 349 12.69 -4.99 17.00
C ALA A 349 11.79 -3.76 16.77
N LEU A 350 10.50 -3.97 16.53
CA LEU A 350 9.49 -2.89 16.41
C LEU A 350 9.36 -2.14 17.75
N GLY A 351 9.16 -2.85 18.85
CA GLY A 351 8.95 -2.25 20.17
C GLY A 351 10.19 -1.52 20.73
N SER A 352 11.39 -1.96 20.35
CA SER A 352 12.64 -1.32 20.80
C SER A 352 13.20 -0.26 19.85
N GLY A 353 12.56 -0.01 18.70
CA GLY A 353 13.08 0.90 17.67
C GLY A 353 14.33 0.39 16.94
N MET A 354 14.59 -0.93 17.01
CA MET A 354 15.78 -1.57 16.45
C MET A 354 15.55 -2.24 15.11
N LEU A 355 14.48 -1.84 14.39
CA LEU A 355 14.08 -2.49 13.14
C LEU A 355 15.18 -2.40 12.06
N ALA A 356 15.92 -1.30 11.99
CA ALA A 356 17.06 -1.17 11.08
C ALA A 356 18.12 -2.27 11.31
N ARG A 357 18.42 -2.57 12.59
CA ARG A 357 19.37 -3.62 12.96
C ARG A 357 18.81 -5.01 12.63
N TYR A 358 17.53 -5.25 12.89
CA TYR A 358 16.86 -6.50 12.54
C TYR A 358 16.93 -6.76 11.03
N VAL A 359 16.61 -5.76 10.21
CA VAL A 359 16.68 -5.83 8.75
C VAL A 359 18.09 -6.15 8.28
N ALA A 360 19.10 -5.49 8.84
CA ALA A 360 20.51 -5.73 8.49
C ALA A 360 20.96 -7.15 8.88
N ALA A 361 20.62 -7.60 10.09
CA ALA A 361 21.01 -8.92 10.60
C ALA A 361 20.38 -10.08 9.80
N ASN A 362 19.21 -9.87 9.22
CA ASN A 362 18.47 -10.87 8.43
C ASN A 362 18.58 -10.68 6.91
N ASN A 363 19.44 -9.76 6.44
CA ASN A 363 19.64 -9.45 5.01
C ASN A 363 18.36 -9.07 4.24
N LEU A 364 17.43 -8.36 4.90
CA LEU A 364 16.10 -8.02 4.36
C LEU A 364 16.06 -6.68 3.59
N GLN A 365 17.21 -6.03 3.36
CA GLN A 365 17.30 -4.70 2.70
C GLN A 365 16.71 -4.71 1.28
N ASN A 366 16.79 -5.84 0.61
CA ASN A 366 16.31 -6.03 -0.76
C ASN A 366 15.00 -6.82 -0.87
N GLY A 367 14.40 -7.11 0.27
CA GLY A 367 13.25 -8.01 0.38
C GLY A 367 13.65 -9.48 0.55
N ASN A 368 12.67 -10.37 0.66
CA ASN A 368 12.81 -11.83 0.78
C ASN A 368 11.74 -12.55 -0.03
#